data_8f6931aad439cce9afbd4b5fa9e5d1f5
#
_entry.id   8f6931aad439cce9afbd4b5fa9e5d1f5
#
_cell.length_a   1.000
_cell.length_b   1.000
_cell.length_c   1.000
_cell.angle_alpha   90.00
_cell.angle_beta   90.00
_cell.angle_gamma   90.00
#
_symmetry.space_group_name_H-M   'P 1'
#
loop_
_entity.id
_entity.type
_entity.pdbx_description
1 polymer ?
#
loop_
_entity_poly.entity_id
_entity_poly.type
_entity_poly.pdbx_seq_one_letter_code
_entity_poly.pdbx_strand_id
1 'polypeptide(L)'
;AITKALAILQRPPHEVAVVSGIGCSSRIPAYTTCYGFHGVHGRSLAAATGLKAARPELTVLVASGDGDGYSIGGNHFMHACRRNVDLTYIVMDNHVYGMTKGQASPTTEPDWDNKLSPGGTGVRAFHPLVIALASGANFVARAFSGDPNGTAAIIAQTIRHPGFSFVEVLSPCVTFRPEQRQWMELVHAAPVAETDDPARAARRIMTDDGFNIGVLYAGARPVYTRAAEASASLAEIEAEFA
;
A
#
# COMPACT_ATOMS: atom_id res chain seq x y z
N ALA A 1 -3.64 -5.18 12.94
CA ALA A 1 -3.31 -3.75 12.83
C ALA A 1 -4.49 -2.96 12.25
N ILE A 2 -5.03 -3.29 11.07
CA ILE A 2 -6.13 -2.53 10.40
C ILE A 2 -7.33 -2.36 11.32
N THR A 3 -7.87 -3.44 11.89
CA THR A 3 -9.02 -3.39 12.82
C THR A 3 -8.74 -2.49 14.04
N LYS A 4 -7.50 -2.53 14.57
CA LYS A 4 -7.08 -1.64 15.67
C LYS A 4 -7.03 -0.18 15.21
N ALA A 5 -6.54 0.11 14.01
CA ALA A 5 -6.50 1.46 13.46
C ALA A 5 -7.92 2.05 13.30
N LEU A 6 -8.85 1.26 12.77
CA LEU A 6 -10.25 1.67 12.64
C LEU A 6 -10.91 1.90 14.01
N ALA A 7 -10.59 1.09 15.02
CA ALA A 7 -11.05 1.29 16.40
C ALA A 7 -10.48 2.58 17.01
N ILE A 8 -9.20 2.88 16.81
CA ILE A 8 -8.58 4.16 17.23
C ILE A 8 -9.30 5.36 16.61
N LEU A 9 -9.75 5.22 15.36
CA LEU A 9 -10.43 6.27 14.62
C LEU A 9 -11.93 6.32 14.88
N GLN A 10 -12.47 5.33 15.58
CA GLN A 10 -13.92 5.17 15.82
C GLN A 10 -14.75 5.19 14.52
N ARG A 11 -14.15 4.65 13.42
CA ARG A 11 -14.83 4.58 12.13
C ARG A 11 -15.87 3.46 12.14
N PRO A 12 -17.14 3.76 11.87
CA PRO A 12 -18.17 2.73 11.78
C PRO A 12 -17.94 1.86 10.55
N PRO A 13 -18.20 0.53 10.63
CA PRO A 13 -17.91 -0.40 9.55
C PRO A 13 -18.55 -0.05 8.20
N HIS A 14 -19.73 0.56 8.20
CA HIS A 14 -20.45 0.96 6.99
C HIS A 14 -19.88 2.21 6.28
N GLU A 15 -18.91 2.88 6.89
CA GLU A 15 -18.17 4.00 6.29
C GLU A 15 -16.80 3.56 5.74
N VAL A 16 -16.48 2.28 5.82
CA VAL A 16 -15.16 1.75 5.45
C VAL A 16 -15.29 0.67 4.41
N ALA A 17 -14.43 0.72 3.40
CA ALA A 17 -14.27 -0.34 2.42
C ALA A 17 -12.81 -0.82 2.38
N VAL A 18 -12.62 -2.13 2.39
CA VAL A 18 -11.31 -2.78 2.27
C VAL A 18 -11.25 -3.53 0.95
N VAL A 19 -10.38 -3.10 0.06
CA VAL A 19 -10.17 -3.69 -1.26
C VAL A 19 -8.85 -4.45 -1.26
N SER A 20 -8.83 -5.68 -1.77
CA SER A 20 -7.60 -6.47 -1.86
C SER A 20 -7.34 -7.04 -3.25
N GLY A 21 -6.07 -7.27 -3.55
CA GLY A 21 -5.62 -8.04 -4.70
C GLY A 21 -5.46 -9.53 -4.38
N ILE A 22 -4.38 -10.15 -4.82
CA ILE A 22 -4.11 -11.59 -4.64
C ILE A 22 -2.85 -11.79 -3.79
N GLY A 23 -2.80 -12.90 -3.08
CA GLY A 23 -1.70 -13.30 -2.19
C GLY A 23 -2.15 -13.45 -0.73
N CYS A 24 -1.22 -13.57 0.20
CA CYS A 24 -1.56 -13.74 1.63
C CYS A 24 -2.37 -12.56 2.17
N SER A 25 -2.07 -11.33 1.73
CA SER A 25 -2.80 -10.10 2.08
C SER A 25 -4.24 -10.07 1.57
N SER A 26 -4.58 -10.87 0.57
CA SER A 26 -5.89 -10.85 -0.09
C SER A 26 -7.05 -11.24 0.84
N ARG A 27 -6.74 -11.95 1.92
CA ARG A 27 -7.73 -12.41 2.92
C ARG A 27 -8.19 -11.30 3.88
N ILE A 28 -7.54 -10.14 3.89
CA ILE A 28 -7.84 -9.05 4.84
C ILE A 28 -9.30 -8.60 4.80
N PRO A 29 -9.96 -8.43 3.63
CA PRO A 29 -11.38 -8.09 3.61
C PRO A 29 -12.27 -9.07 4.38
N ALA A 30 -11.94 -10.38 4.36
CA ALA A 30 -12.69 -11.40 5.09
C ALA A 30 -12.45 -11.39 6.61
N TYR A 31 -11.45 -10.68 7.10
CA TYR A 31 -11.11 -10.56 8.52
C TYR A 31 -11.58 -9.24 9.14
N THR A 32 -12.25 -8.40 8.36
CA THR A 32 -12.83 -7.14 8.81
C THR A 32 -14.35 -7.20 8.74
N THR A 33 -15.03 -6.41 9.54
CA THR A 33 -16.49 -6.27 9.53
C THR A 33 -16.97 -5.15 8.60
N CYS A 34 -16.03 -4.56 7.83
CA CYS A 34 -16.29 -3.49 6.87
C CYS A 34 -16.75 -4.05 5.51
N TYR A 35 -17.15 -3.17 4.59
CA TYR A 35 -17.32 -3.59 3.20
C TYR A 35 -16.01 -4.18 2.68
N GLY A 36 -16.09 -5.36 2.08
CA GLY A 36 -14.93 -6.08 1.57
C GLY A 36 -15.07 -6.37 0.07
N PHE A 37 -14.01 -6.11 -0.69
CA PHE A 37 -13.91 -6.52 -2.08
C PHE A 37 -12.57 -7.20 -2.32
N HIS A 38 -12.63 -8.49 -2.70
CA HIS A 38 -11.47 -9.27 -3.11
C HIS A 38 -11.43 -9.31 -4.63
N GLY A 39 -10.44 -8.63 -5.21
CA GLY A 39 -10.29 -8.46 -6.65
C GLY A 39 -9.34 -9.44 -7.31
N VAL A 40 -8.90 -9.12 -8.51
CA VAL A 40 -7.90 -9.88 -9.27
C VAL A 40 -6.49 -9.35 -9.03
N HIS A 41 -5.51 -10.16 -9.37
CA HIS A 41 -4.08 -9.88 -9.16
C HIS A 41 -3.65 -8.52 -9.74
N GLY A 42 -3.09 -7.69 -8.88
CA GLY A 42 -2.56 -6.36 -9.21
C GLY A 42 -3.61 -5.30 -9.58
N ARG A 43 -4.90 -5.53 -9.32
CA ARG A 43 -5.98 -4.60 -9.70
C ARG A 43 -6.69 -3.93 -8.52
N SER A 44 -6.24 -4.19 -7.30
CA SER A 44 -6.84 -3.63 -6.08
C SER A 44 -6.91 -2.10 -6.12
N LEU A 45 -5.83 -1.42 -6.50
CA LEU A 45 -5.80 0.04 -6.60
C LEU A 45 -6.70 0.59 -7.71
N ALA A 46 -6.84 -0.10 -8.84
CA ALA A 46 -7.75 0.31 -9.91
C ALA A 46 -9.21 0.25 -9.42
N ALA A 47 -9.60 -0.87 -8.80
CA ALA A 47 -10.94 -1.03 -8.23
C ALA A 47 -11.21 -0.01 -7.11
N ALA A 48 -10.25 0.20 -6.20
CA ALA A 48 -10.35 1.16 -5.10
C ALA A 48 -10.45 2.61 -5.59
N THR A 49 -9.71 2.96 -6.64
CA THR A 49 -9.80 4.29 -7.26
C THR A 49 -11.19 4.53 -7.82
N GLY A 50 -11.76 3.54 -8.52
CA GLY A 50 -13.14 3.62 -9.02
C GLY A 50 -14.17 3.73 -7.89
N LEU A 51 -14.00 2.93 -6.83
CA LEU A 51 -14.86 2.99 -5.64
C LEU A 51 -14.80 4.38 -4.99
N LYS A 52 -13.60 4.92 -4.75
CA LYS A 52 -13.44 6.26 -4.13
C LYS A 52 -14.00 7.37 -5.00
N ALA A 53 -13.88 7.26 -6.33
CA ALA A 53 -14.48 8.22 -7.26
C ALA A 53 -16.02 8.17 -7.26
N ALA A 54 -16.61 6.98 -7.10
CA ALA A 54 -18.06 6.78 -7.04
C ALA A 54 -18.65 7.08 -5.64
N ARG A 55 -17.88 6.84 -4.59
CA ARG A 55 -18.30 7.00 -3.19
C ARG A 55 -17.22 7.75 -2.40
N PRO A 56 -17.07 9.06 -2.63
CA PRO A 56 -15.99 9.87 -2.04
C PRO A 56 -16.03 9.96 -0.51
N GLU A 57 -17.19 9.72 0.11
CA GLU A 57 -17.39 9.72 1.56
C GLU A 57 -16.76 8.50 2.25
N LEU A 58 -16.54 7.40 1.55
CA LEU A 58 -16.01 6.19 2.16
C LEU A 58 -14.51 6.34 2.51
N THR A 59 -14.13 5.80 3.65
CA THR A 59 -12.74 5.50 3.97
C THR A 59 -12.33 4.25 3.20
N VAL A 60 -11.43 4.39 2.23
CA VAL A 60 -11.02 3.27 1.36
C VAL A 60 -9.61 2.82 1.73
N LEU A 61 -9.50 1.57 2.16
CA LEU A 61 -8.24 0.88 2.42
C LEU A 61 -7.96 -0.14 1.33
N VAL A 62 -6.72 -0.22 0.90
CA VAL A 62 -6.29 -1.20 -0.11
C VAL A 62 -5.19 -2.06 0.49
N ALA A 63 -5.36 -3.38 0.40
CA ALA A 63 -4.39 -4.36 0.90
C ALA A 63 -3.83 -5.20 -0.24
N SER A 64 -2.50 -5.19 -0.39
CA SER A 64 -1.76 -5.99 -1.37
C SER A 64 -0.55 -6.66 -0.74
N GLY A 65 0.04 -7.64 -1.43
CA GLY A 65 1.42 -8.05 -1.21
C GLY A 65 2.35 -7.36 -2.20
N ASP A 66 3.64 -7.47 -1.98
CA ASP A 66 4.71 -6.95 -2.83
C ASP A 66 4.59 -7.44 -4.28
N GLY A 67 4.45 -8.74 -4.48
CA GLY A 67 4.26 -9.32 -5.80
C GLY A 67 2.96 -8.89 -6.49
N ASP A 68 1.90 -8.66 -5.73
CA ASP A 68 0.61 -8.15 -6.24
C ASP A 68 0.69 -6.67 -6.62
N GLY A 69 1.21 -5.87 -5.71
CA GLY A 69 1.20 -4.42 -5.82
C GLY A 69 2.29 -3.83 -6.70
N TYR A 70 3.47 -4.44 -6.72
CA TYR A 70 4.64 -3.85 -7.38
C TYR A 70 5.01 -4.53 -8.70
N SER A 71 4.52 -5.75 -8.95
CA SER A 71 4.67 -6.41 -10.24
C SER A 71 3.57 -5.96 -11.20
N ILE A 72 2.57 -6.78 -11.44
CA ILE A 72 1.45 -6.47 -12.35
C ILE A 72 0.62 -5.24 -11.90
N GLY A 73 0.62 -4.92 -10.59
CA GLY A 73 -0.04 -3.75 -10.01
C GLY A 73 0.77 -2.45 -10.11
N GLY A 74 2.05 -2.50 -10.46
CA GLY A 74 2.96 -1.35 -10.39
C GLY A 74 2.50 -0.10 -11.14
N ASN A 75 1.90 -0.28 -12.32
CA ASN A 75 1.33 0.83 -13.09
C ASN A 75 0.17 1.53 -12.33
N HIS A 76 -0.71 0.76 -11.71
CA HIS A 76 -1.81 1.32 -10.92
C HIS A 76 -1.30 2.04 -9.67
N PHE A 77 -0.22 1.52 -9.06
CA PHE A 77 0.43 2.15 -7.91
C PHE A 77 0.96 3.55 -8.25
N MET A 78 1.78 3.66 -9.29
CA MET A 78 2.31 4.97 -9.74
C MET A 78 1.19 5.96 -10.08
N HIS A 79 0.16 5.51 -10.80
CA HIS A 79 -0.92 6.39 -11.21
C HIS A 79 -1.87 6.78 -10.08
N ALA A 80 -2.07 5.95 -9.06
CA ALA A 80 -2.82 6.32 -7.86
C ALA A 80 -2.07 7.39 -7.04
N CYS A 81 -0.75 7.24 -6.86
CA CYS A 81 0.11 8.27 -6.27
C CYS A 81 0.00 9.59 -7.04
N ARG A 82 0.19 9.54 -8.37
CA ARG A 82 0.17 10.73 -9.23
C ARG A 82 -1.16 11.48 -9.16
N ARG A 83 -2.28 10.77 -9.14
CA ARG A 83 -3.61 11.37 -9.02
C ARG A 83 -3.90 11.89 -7.62
N ASN A 84 -3.16 11.43 -6.64
CA ASN A 84 -3.38 11.75 -5.22
C ASN A 84 -4.81 11.42 -4.76
N VAL A 85 -5.28 10.21 -5.12
CA VAL A 85 -6.60 9.71 -4.73
C VAL A 85 -6.63 9.50 -3.22
N ASP A 86 -7.66 9.99 -2.54
CA ASP A 86 -7.80 9.89 -1.08
C ASP A 86 -8.10 8.45 -0.64
N LEU A 87 -7.06 7.66 -0.50
CA LEU A 87 -7.11 6.28 -0.01
C LEU A 87 -5.79 5.86 0.65
N THR A 88 -5.86 4.84 1.49
CA THR A 88 -4.69 4.27 2.16
C THR A 88 -4.30 2.95 1.50
N TYR A 89 -3.10 2.89 0.95
CA TYR A 89 -2.53 1.69 0.34
C TYR A 89 -1.54 1.02 1.28
N ILE A 90 -1.84 -0.20 1.69
CA ILE A 90 -1.07 -1.02 2.62
C ILE A 90 -0.51 -2.22 1.87
N VAL A 91 0.79 -2.31 1.74
CA VAL A 91 1.45 -3.45 1.10
C VAL A 91 2.22 -4.26 2.14
N MET A 92 1.85 -5.53 2.27
CA MET A 92 2.59 -6.49 3.07
C MET A 92 3.74 -7.03 2.24
N ASP A 93 4.95 -6.53 2.54
CA ASP A 93 6.16 -6.88 1.84
C ASP A 93 6.91 -7.99 2.59
N ASN A 94 7.11 -9.10 1.91
CA ASN A 94 7.86 -10.24 2.43
C ASN A 94 8.97 -10.70 1.46
N HIS A 95 9.23 -9.94 0.42
CA HIS A 95 10.26 -10.19 -0.59
C HIS A 95 10.13 -11.56 -1.28
N VAL A 96 8.89 -12.09 -1.41
CA VAL A 96 8.65 -13.40 -2.04
C VAL A 96 7.19 -13.59 -2.44
N TYR A 97 6.93 -14.30 -3.54
CA TYR A 97 5.60 -14.82 -3.82
C TYR A 97 5.32 -16.05 -2.93
N GLY A 98 4.82 -15.82 -1.72
CA GLY A 98 4.58 -16.88 -0.74
C GLY A 98 3.46 -17.85 -1.14
N MET A 99 2.34 -17.35 -1.68
CA MET A 99 1.19 -18.18 -2.04
C MET A 99 1.49 -19.15 -3.19
N THR A 100 2.36 -18.79 -4.12
CA THR A 100 2.77 -19.60 -5.27
C THR A 100 4.04 -20.41 -5.01
N LYS A 101 4.46 -20.50 -3.75
CA LYS A 101 5.51 -21.37 -3.22
C LYS A 101 6.96 -20.89 -3.43
N GLY A 102 7.21 -19.59 -3.40
CA GLY A 102 8.55 -19.07 -3.15
C GLY A 102 9.29 -18.53 -4.38
N GLN A 103 8.59 -18.03 -5.39
CA GLN A 103 9.23 -17.27 -6.46
C GLN A 103 9.74 -15.92 -5.94
N ALA A 104 10.79 -15.41 -6.57
CA ALA A 104 11.26 -14.05 -6.33
C ALA A 104 10.18 -13.03 -6.70
N SER A 105 9.89 -12.09 -5.80
CA SER A 105 9.01 -10.95 -6.01
C SER A 105 9.81 -9.71 -6.45
N PRO A 106 9.17 -8.59 -6.80
CA PRO A 106 9.90 -7.38 -7.17
C PRO A 106 10.87 -6.84 -6.11
N THR A 107 10.60 -7.07 -4.82
CA THR A 107 11.43 -6.60 -3.70
C THR A 107 12.46 -7.62 -3.22
N THR A 108 12.52 -8.79 -3.85
CA THR A 108 13.52 -9.82 -3.54
C THR A 108 14.93 -9.32 -3.86
N GLU A 109 15.86 -9.60 -2.97
CA GLU A 109 17.29 -9.30 -3.15
C GLU A 109 17.85 -10.05 -4.38
N PRO A 110 18.75 -9.43 -5.17
CA PRO A 110 19.22 -10.00 -6.44
C PRO A 110 20.00 -11.30 -6.26
N ASP A 111 20.63 -11.49 -5.12
CA ASP A 111 21.46 -12.63 -4.74
C ASP A 111 20.75 -13.69 -3.89
N TRP A 112 19.43 -13.51 -3.64
CA TRP A 112 18.66 -14.49 -2.88
C TRP A 112 18.57 -15.83 -3.62
N ASP A 113 19.35 -16.80 -3.14
CA ASP A 113 19.41 -18.15 -3.69
C ASP A 113 18.23 -19.00 -3.23
N ASN A 114 17.54 -19.60 -4.17
CA ASN A 114 16.44 -20.52 -3.91
C ASN A 114 16.29 -21.55 -5.04
N LYS A 115 15.45 -22.57 -4.83
CA LYS A 115 15.25 -23.67 -5.80
C LYS A 115 14.78 -23.21 -7.18
N LEU A 116 14.09 -22.07 -7.29
CA LEU A 116 13.51 -21.56 -8.54
C LEU A 116 14.44 -20.54 -9.21
N SER A 117 15.37 -19.97 -8.47
CA SER A 117 16.37 -19.01 -8.94
C SER A 117 17.73 -19.34 -8.29
N PRO A 118 18.41 -20.42 -8.74
CA PRO A 118 19.73 -20.78 -8.21
C PRO A 118 20.74 -19.65 -8.46
N GLY A 119 21.42 -19.22 -7.39
CA GLY A 119 22.34 -18.07 -7.41
C GLY A 119 21.67 -16.69 -7.42
N GLY A 120 20.35 -16.64 -7.20
CA GLY A 120 19.56 -15.41 -7.23
C GLY A 120 19.07 -15.02 -8.63
N THR A 121 18.30 -13.93 -8.71
CA THR A 121 17.76 -13.43 -9.98
C THR A 121 18.73 -12.52 -10.73
N GLY A 122 19.71 -11.93 -10.04
CA GLY A 122 20.56 -10.86 -10.57
C GLY A 122 19.81 -9.55 -10.86
N VAL A 123 18.49 -9.48 -10.59
CA VAL A 123 17.67 -8.30 -10.85
C VAL A 123 17.63 -7.43 -9.58
N ARG A 124 17.91 -6.14 -9.73
CA ARG A 124 17.86 -5.18 -8.61
C ARG A 124 16.45 -5.12 -8.00
N ALA A 125 16.39 -5.16 -6.68
CA ALA A 125 15.13 -5.03 -5.94
C ALA A 125 14.42 -3.68 -6.22
N PHE A 126 13.12 -3.74 -6.28
CA PHE A 126 12.25 -2.58 -6.42
C PHE A 126 12.26 -1.74 -5.12
N HIS A 127 12.27 -0.43 -5.24
CA HIS A 127 12.24 0.50 -4.11
C HIS A 127 10.87 1.19 -3.98
N PRO A 128 9.86 0.56 -3.37
CA PRO A 128 8.48 1.03 -3.42
C PRO A 128 8.28 2.39 -2.76
N LEU A 129 8.95 2.68 -1.66
CA LEU A 129 8.85 3.97 -0.96
C LEU A 129 9.37 5.13 -1.82
N VAL A 130 10.51 4.92 -2.51
CA VAL A 130 11.07 5.94 -3.41
C VAL A 130 10.16 6.16 -4.62
N ILE A 131 9.60 5.10 -5.17
CA ILE A 131 8.66 5.18 -6.30
C ILE A 131 7.37 5.88 -5.88
N ALA A 132 6.86 5.63 -4.68
CA ALA A 132 5.71 6.36 -4.13
C ALA A 132 5.98 7.87 -4.07
N LEU A 133 7.13 8.28 -3.53
CA LEU A 133 7.56 9.68 -3.47
C LEU A 133 7.70 10.29 -4.86
N ALA A 134 8.45 9.64 -5.75
CA ALA A 134 8.68 10.11 -7.11
C ALA A 134 7.38 10.23 -7.92
N SER A 135 6.41 9.36 -7.62
CA SER A 135 5.07 9.40 -8.23
C SER A 135 4.11 10.37 -7.53
N GLY A 136 4.52 10.99 -6.42
CA GLY A 136 3.78 12.05 -5.75
C GLY A 136 2.78 11.56 -4.70
N ALA A 137 3.04 10.49 -3.99
CA ALA A 137 2.26 10.14 -2.79
C ALA A 137 2.33 11.27 -1.75
N ASN A 138 1.22 11.54 -1.06
CA ASN A 138 1.15 12.56 -0.02
C ASN A 138 1.71 12.09 1.32
N PHE A 139 1.67 10.80 1.57
CA PHE A 139 2.15 10.21 2.81
C PHE A 139 2.86 8.90 2.51
N VAL A 140 4.03 8.71 3.10
CA VAL A 140 4.84 7.48 2.94
C VAL A 140 5.37 7.04 4.29
N ALA A 141 5.10 5.80 4.64
CA ALA A 141 5.54 5.20 5.90
C ALA A 141 6.00 3.75 5.71
N ARG A 142 6.84 3.28 6.63
CA ARG A 142 7.16 1.87 6.79
C ARG A 142 6.71 1.39 8.16
N ALA A 143 6.15 0.19 8.21
CA ALA A 143 5.69 -0.46 9.43
C ALA A 143 6.21 -1.91 9.49
N PHE A 144 6.01 -2.58 10.62
CA PHE A 144 6.41 -3.96 10.82
C PHE A 144 5.27 -4.80 11.39
N SER A 145 4.98 -5.93 10.76
CA SER A 145 3.86 -6.80 11.18
C SER A 145 4.05 -7.42 12.58
N GLY A 146 5.30 -7.52 13.04
CA GLY A 146 5.63 -7.97 14.41
C GLY A 146 5.30 -6.94 15.51
N ASP A 147 5.05 -5.67 15.13
CA ASP A 147 4.50 -4.65 16.02
C ASP A 147 3.10 -4.23 15.56
N PRO A 148 2.06 -4.96 15.96
CA PRO A 148 0.69 -4.66 15.54
C PRO A 148 0.12 -3.36 16.14
N ASN A 149 0.69 -2.84 17.21
CA ASN A 149 0.26 -1.57 17.83
C ASN A 149 0.86 -0.38 17.10
N GLY A 150 2.17 -0.38 16.87
CA GLY A 150 2.86 0.65 16.07
C GLY A 150 2.31 0.69 14.64
N THR A 151 2.13 -0.46 13.99
CA THR A 151 1.51 -0.56 12.67
C THR A 151 0.09 0.03 12.67
N ALA A 152 -0.73 -0.23 13.69
CA ALA A 152 -2.07 0.34 13.80
C ALA A 152 -2.03 1.87 13.96
N ALA A 153 -1.09 2.39 14.74
CA ALA A 153 -0.92 3.83 14.92
C ALA A 153 -0.51 4.52 13.59
N ILE A 154 0.40 3.92 12.83
CA ILE A 154 0.80 4.41 11.50
C ILE A 154 -0.40 4.39 10.54
N ILE A 155 -1.14 3.28 10.44
CA ILE A 155 -2.33 3.18 9.60
C ILE A 155 -3.39 4.22 10.00
N ALA A 156 -3.58 4.48 11.29
CA ALA A 156 -4.51 5.51 11.74
C ALA A 156 -4.07 6.92 11.31
N GLN A 157 -2.77 7.20 11.25
CA GLN A 157 -2.24 8.45 10.72
C GLN A 157 -2.48 8.56 9.21
N THR A 158 -2.24 7.49 8.44
CA THR A 158 -2.48 7.48 6.99
C THR A 158 -3.93 7.74 6.63
N ILE A 159 -4.89 7.18 7.40
CA ILE A 159 -6.32 7.40 7.17
C ILE A 159 -6.75 8.85 7.45
N ARG A 160 -6.06 9.54 8.38
CA ARG A 160 -6.31 10.95 8.68
C ARG A 160 -5.67 11.90 7.67
N HIS A 161 -4.62 11.43 6.99
CA HIS A 161 -3.86 12.26 6.07
C HIS A 161 -4.58 12.35 4.72
N PRO A 162 -4.90 13.57 4.22
CA PRO A 162 -5.63 13.72 2.96
C PRO A 162 -4.82 13.26 1.75
N GLY A 163 -5.46 12.57 0.83
CA GLY A 163 -4.86 12.10 -0.40
C GLY A 163 -4.24 10.71 -0.31
N PHE A 164 -3.38 10.37 -1.25
CA PHE A 164 -2.80 9.03 -1.35
C PHE A 164 -1.76 8.79 -0.28
N SER A 165 -2.06 7.86 0.61
CA SER A 165 -1.16 7.39 1.66
C SER A 165 -0.66 5.99 1.37
N PHE A 166 0.65 5.79 1.45
CA PHE A 166 1.32 4.51 1.22
C PHE A 166 2.02 4.00 2.48
N VAL A 167 1.74 2.75 2.85
CA VAL A 167 2.42 2.05 3.96
C VAL A 167 3.00 0.74 3.44
N GLU A 168 4.32 0.66 3.43
CA GLU A 168 5.03 -0.61 3.32
C GLU A 168 5.05 -1.28 4.69
N VAL A 169 4.54 -2.49 4.80
CA VAL A 169 4.55 -3.27 6.04
C VAL A 169 5.50 -4.44 5.86
N LEU A 170 6.67 -4.39 6.46
CA LEU A 170 7.59 -5.53 6.51
C LEU A 170 6.89 -6.70 7.21
N SER A 171 6.65 -7.77 6.45
CA SER A 171 5.79 -8.89 6.87
C SER A 171 6.49 -10.23 6.59
N PRO A 172 7.39 -10.70 7.45
CA PRO A 172 8.22 -11.88 7.22
C PRO A 172 7.45 -13.12 6.76
N CYS A 173 7.92 -13.76 5.70
CA CYS A 173 7.42 -15.07 5.25
C CYS A 173 8.28 -16.18 5.83
N VAL A 174 7.98 -16.59 7.06
CA VAL A 174 8.78 -17.60 7.77
C VAL A 174 8.77 -19.01 7.14
N THR A 175 7.91 -19.24 6.14
CA THR A 175 7.82 -20.51 5.41
C THR A 175 8.82 -20.59 4.27
N PHE A 176 8.93 -19.54 3.45
CA PHE A 176 9.80 -19.51 2.27
C PHE A 176 11.07 -18.67 2.47
N ARG A 177 11.06 -17.82 3.48
CA ARG A 177 12.13 -16.92 3.89
C ARG A 177 12.38 -17.07 5.41
N PRO A 178 12.81 -18.24 5.90
CA PRO A 178 12.98 -18.49 7.34
C PRO A 178 14.00 -17.55 8.00
N GLU A 179 14.96 -17.04 7.26
CA GLU A 179 15.93 -16.02 7.70
C GLU A 179 15.28 -14.69 8.09
N GLN A 180 14.11 -14.37 7.54
CA GLN A 180 13.38 -13.14 7.89
C GLN A 180 12.86 -13.10 9.33
N ARG A 181 12.98 -14.19 10.09
CA ARG A 181 12.73 -14.16 11.54
C ARG A 181 13.64 -13.16 12.26
N GLN A 182 14.81 -12.88 11.71
CA GLN A 182 15.75 -11.89 12.22
C GLN A 182 15.25 -10.46 12.08
N TRP A 183 14.24 -10.19 11.23
CA TRP A 183 13.69 -8.85 11.07
C TRP A 183 13.14 -8.27 12.37
N MET A 184 12.72 -9.12 13.31
CA MET A 184 12.31 -8.70 14.65
C MET A 184 13.43 -7.96 15.42
N GLU A 185 14.69 -8.31 15.17
CA GLU A 185 15.88 -7.73 15.81
C GLU A 185 16.44 -6.56 15.00
N LEU A 186 16.17 -6.53 13.68
CA LEU A 186 16.71 -5.54 12.77
C LEU A 186 15.84 -4.27 12.70
N VAL A 187 14.52 -4.39 12.87
CA VAL A 187 13.64 -3.23 12.78
C VAL A 187 13.87 -2.25 13.94
N HIS A 188 13.95 -0.99 13.61
CA HIS A 188 14.14 0.09 14.57
C HIS A 188 13.39 1.37 14.15
N ALA A 189 13.15 2.27 15.09
CA ALA A 189 12.54 3.55 14.77
C ALA A 189 13.43 4.37 13.83
N ALA A 190 12.82 5.08 12.90
CA ALA A 190 13.53 5.99 12.02
C ALA A 190 14.30 7.03 12.89
N PRO A 191 15.61 7.23 12.66
CA PRO A 191 16.46 8.06 13.52
C PRO A 191 16.14 9.54 13.41
N VAL A 192 15.37 9.95 12.43
CA VAL A 192 15.00 11.34 12.15
C VAL A 192 13.51 11.41 11.92
N ALA A 193 12.88 12.46 12.46
CA ALA A 193 11.47 12.76 12.25
C ALA A 193 11.10 12.85 10.77
N GLU A 194 9.83 12.66 10.48
CA GLU A 194 9.24 12.83 9.15
C GLU A 194 9.62 14.19 8.52
N THR A 195 9.53 14.28 7.21
CA THR A 195 9.78 15.51 6.45
C THR A 195 8.68 15.70 5.41
N ASP A 196 8.42 16.94 5.06
CA ASP A 196 7.55 17.37 3.96
C ASP A 196 8.32 17.61 2.64
N ASP A 197 9.65 17.46 2.68
CA ASP A 197 10.52 17.52 1.49
C ASP A 197 10.70 16.11 0.89
N PRO A 198 10.11 15.83 -0.28
CA PRO A 198 10.19 14.51 -0.91
C PRO A 198 11.61 14.13 -1.34
N ALA A 199 12.46 15.09 -1.70
CA ALA A 199 13.85 14.81 -2.09
C ALA A 199 14.68 14.39 -0.87
N ARG A 200 14.45 15.04 0.27
CA ARG A 200 15.07 14.68 1.55
C ARG A 200 14.61 13.30 2.02
N ALA A 201 13.30 13.01 1.90
CA ALA A 201 12.76 11.69 2.23
C ALA A 201 13.36 10.59 1.33
N ALA A 202 13.38 10.80 0.01
CA ALA A 202 13.94 9.84 -0.94
C ALA A 202 15.42 9.55 -0.65
N ARG A 203 16.23 10.59 -0.37
CA ARG A 203 17.65 10.42 -0.01
C ARG A 203 17.79 9.55 1.23
N ARG A 204 17.00 9.79 2.29
CA ARG A 204 17.03 9.01 3.52
C ARG A 204 16.70 7.54 3.27
N ILE A 205 15.61 7.27 2.53
CA ILE A 205 15.17 5.92 2.21
C ILE A 205 16.20 5.18 1.35
N MET A 206 16.86 5.86 0.42
CA MET A 206 17.88 5.24 -0.44
C MET A 206 19.20 4.94 0.29
N THR A 207 19.41 5.50 1.46
CA THR A 207 20.64 5.35 2.25
C THR A 207 20.41 4.66 3.60
N ASP A 208 19.16 4.27 3.90
CA ASP A 208 18.85 3.50 5.11
C ASP A 208 19.17 2.00 4.93
N ASP A 209 19.06 1.25 5.99
CA ASP A 209 19.30 -0.20 6.00
C ASP A 209 18.06 -1.03 5.59
N GLY A 210 16.96 -0.38 5.25
CA GLY A 210 15.69 -1.03 4.91
C GLY A 210 14.81 -1.38 6.10
N PHE A 211 15.24 -1.14 7.34
CA PHE A 211 14.54 -1.54 8.57
C PHE A 211 14.05 -0.38 9.44
N ASN A 212 14.20 0.85 8.96
CA ASN A 212 13.65 2.05 9.63
C ASN A 212 12.11 2.03 9.60
N ILE A 213 11.48 2.08 10.78
CA ILE A 213 10.02 2.04 10.96
C ILE A 213 9.52 3.42 11.39
N GLY A 214 8.42 3.87 10.79
CA GLY A 214 7.78 5.14 11.11
C GLY A 214 7.24 5.87 9.89
N VAL A 215 6.78 7.10 10.11
CA VAL A 215 6.42 8.02 9.04
C VAL A 215 7.71 8.61 8.47
N LEU A 216 7.91 8.47 7.17
CA LEU A 216 9.11 8.90 6.46
C LEU A 216 8.88 10.21 5.70
N TYR A 217 7.63 10.43 5.26
CA TYR A 217 7.21 11.61 4.52
C TYR A 217 5.74 11.92 4.78
N ALA A 218 5.43 13.20 5.01
CA ALA A 218 4.08 13.72 5.12
C ALA A 218 4.02 15.09 4.42
N GLY A 219 3.52 15.12 3.19
CA GLY A 219 3.40 16.31 2.37
C GLY A 219 1.96 16.76 2.19
N ALA A 220 1.76 17.85 1.49
CA ALA A 220 0.45 18.40 1.19
C ALA A 220 0.33 18.74 -0.29
N ARG A 221 -0.44 17.96 -1.02
CA ARG A 221 -0.82 18.22 -2.41
C ARG A 221 -2.35 18.21 -2.53
N PRO A 222 -2.94 18.92 -3.49
CA PRO A 222 -4.36 18.84 -3.74
C PRO A 222 -4.84 17.39 -3.94
N VAL A 223 -5.89 17.02 -3.24
CA VAL A 223 -6.52 15.70 -3.36
C VAL A 223 -7.30 15.64 -4.66
N TYR A 224 -7.24 14.48 -5.33
CA TYR A 224 -8.08 14.25 -6.50
C TYR A 224 -9.55 14.26 -6.10
N THR A 225 -10.29 15.19 -6.67
CA THR A 225 -11.74 15.25 -6.57
C THR A 225 -12.31 15.10 -7.97
N ARG A 226 -13.25 14.18 -8.16
CA ARG A 226 -14.02 14.16 -9.40
C ARG A 226 -14.80 15.46 -9.49
N ALA A 227 -14.70 16.16 -10.63
CA ALA A 227 -15.61 17.28 -10.90
C ALA A 227 -17.06 16.78 -10.76
N ALA A 228 -17.89 17.52 -10.04
CA ALA A 228 -19.31 17.21 -10.02
C ALA A 228 -19.79 17.34 -11.46
N GLU A 229 -20.03 16.21 -12.12
CA GLU A 229 -20.76 16.20 -13.38
C GLU A 229 -22.18 16.67 -13.04
N ALA A 230 -22.64 17.66 -13.75
CA ALA A 230 -24.09 17.90 -13.80
C ALA A 230 -24.70 16.55 -14.19
N SER A 231 -25.57 16.02 -13.36
CA SER A 231 -26.25 14.76 -13.64
C SER A 231 -27.14 15.00 -14.84
N ALA A 232 -26.65 14.69 -16.06
CA ALA A 232 -27.47 14.66 -17.23
C ALA A 232 -28.59 13.65 -16.96
N SER A 233 -29.82 14.06 -17.18
CA SER A 233 -30.96 13.14 -17.11
C SER A 233 -30.81 12.07 -18.21
N LEU A 234 -31.42 10.90 -18.01
CA LEU A 234 -31.41 9.86 -19.05
C LEU A 234 -31.88 10.38 -20.42
N ALA A 235 -32.86 11.26 -20.44
CA ALA A 235 -33.37 11.90 -21.64
C ALA A 235 -32.36 12.85 -22.32
N GLU A 236 -31.51 13.54 -21.57
CA GLU A 236 -30.43 14.37 -22.12
C GLU A 236 -29.34 13.49 -22.75
N ILE A 237 -28.99 12.37 -22.08
CA ILE A 237 -28.02 11.40 -22.60
C ILE A 237 -28.56 10.73 -23.86
N GLU A 238 -29.84 10.31 -23.89
CA GLU A 238 -30.47 9.70 -25.05
C GLU A 238 -30.51 10.67 -26.23
N ALA A 239 -30.76 11.96 -25.98
CA ALA A 239 -30.78 13.00 -27.03
C ALA A 239 -29.38 13.27 -27.64
N GLU A 240 -28.32 13.00 -26.93
CA GLU A 240 -26.92 13.18 -27.38
C GLU A 240 -26.48 12.06 -28.36
N PHE A 241 -27.16 10.90 -28.33
CA PHE A 241 -26.88 9.73 -29.17
C PHE A 241 -27.95 9.47 -30.26
N ALA A 242 -28.95 10.31 -30.37
CA ALA A 242 -29.98 10.26 -31.40
C ALA A 242 -29.62 11.14 -32.62
#